data_8f53b726a33af3f78000cb31d5d4c5ed
#
_entry.id   8f53b726a33af3f78000cb31d5d4c5ed
#
_cell.length_a   1.000
_cell.length_b   1.000
_cell.length_c   1.000
_cell.angle_alpha   90.00
_cell.angle_beta   90.00
_cell.angle_gamma   90.00
#
_symmetry.space_group_name_H-M   'P 1'
#
loop_
_entity.id
_entity.type
_entity.pdbx_description
1 polymer ?
#
loop_
_entity_poly.entity_id
_entity_poly.type
_entity_poly.pdbx_seq_one_letter_code
_entity_poly.pdbx_strand_id
1 'polypeptide(L)'
;MDPANRPLPFKVYSGLELLPFDRAWDPLDEPATEALAGRGPVGRSQPRRADVERICHFSNGVLRWREVPWLPGGRMAFRAAPCTGALYHIELYLACAALEGLPAGLYHYCARDSGFLCLRTGDWRAPLVEAAAAEAATADAPAVLVMTSTFWRNAWKYGPRAYRHSYWDGGVVIANALAAAHALDLPAKVVMGFVDAEVNRLIDVDPDAEAAIAMIALGGGGPASPTVPAPPRLSLTTEPLSPFEERFALIPAAHAGTSLGDAGQVLAWRRAAEATSSQESIRTSHGHGGGPPLEDAITGRRSTRRFAMAPITEGQLIDLLDCALAPVPSDAGIGPGTVHLALNGVQGLDPGTYRVDGDRITPIQSWPEADIRAAAMEMSLVQELAADAAMNVCFLTDLDSVLDRMGDRGWRAAHMGAAIAGGRLEVAAQALGLGATGLTFFDDEVTELFGLDATSTALTYLAAVGVPARRPVRI
;
A
#
# COMPACT_ATOMS: atom_id res chain seq x y z
N MET A 1 -20.70 6.64 14.71
CA MET A 1 -19.39 7.30 14.89
C MET A 1 -19.57 8.51 15.80
N ASP A 2 -18.82 8.58 16.88
CA ASP A 2 -18.76 9.77 17.75
C ASP A 2 -17.56 10.65 17.32
N PRO A 3 -17.77 11.86 16.78
CA PRO A 3 -16.68 12.74 16.37
C PRO A 3 -15.74 13.16 17.52
N ALA A 4 -16.26 13.22 18.76
CA ALA A 4 -15.46 13.53 19.95
C ALA A 4 -14.46 12.43 20.31
N ASN A 5 -14.74 11.18 19.87
CA ASN A 5 -13.86 10.02 20.05
C ASN A 5 -13.04 9.68 18.80
N ARG A 6 -12.90 10.64 17.87
CA ARG A 6 -12.08 10.42 16.67
C ARG A 6 -10.61 10.20 17.07
N PRO A 7 -9.98 9.09 16.63
CA PRO A 7 -8.60 8.82 16.98
C PRO A 7 -7.62 9.77 16.31
N LEU A 8 -6.50 10.02 17.01
CA LEU A 8 -5.37 10.74 16.46
C LEU A 8 -4.79 9.99 15.25
N PRO A 9 -4.45 10.71 14.16
CA PRO A 9 -3.90 10.08 12.96
C PRO A 9 -2.39 9.77 13.08
N PHE A 10 -1.87 9.70 14.30
CA PHE A 10 -0.46 9.47 14.59
C PHE A 10 -0.29 8.60 15.82
N LYS A 11 0.72 7.72 15.79
CA LYS A 11 1.27 7.09 17.00
C LYS A 11 2.40 7.97 17.52
N VAL A 12 2.34 8.30 18.78
CA VAL A 12 3.30 9.21 19.42
C VAL A 12 3.85 8.55 20.67
N TYR A 13 5.15 8.29 20.68
CA TYR A 13 5.86 7.84 21.88
C TYR A 13 6.25 9.03 22.74
N SER A 14 5.99 8.93 24.06
CA SER A 14 6.38 9.95 25.03
C SER A 14 7.80 9.69 25.53
N GLY A 15 8.56 10.75 25.73
CA GLY A 15 9.88 10.67 26.40
C GLY A 15 11.03 10.15 25.53
N LEU A 16 10.83 9.97 24.23
CA LEU A 16 11.88 9.65 23.28
C LEU A 16 12.37 10.92 22.57
N GLU A 17 13.70 11.00 22.35
CA GLU A 17 14.27 12.07 21.56
C GLU A 17 14.03 11.83 20.07
N LEU A 18 13.55 12.87 19.38
CA LEU A 18 13.35 12.86 17.95
C LEU A 18 14.67 13.07 17.22
N LEU A 19 14.99 12.20 16.28
CA LEU A 19 16.03 12.40 15.28
C LEU A 19 15.36 13.00 14.03
N PRO A 20 15.32 14.34 13.87
CA PRO A 20 14.57 14.98 12.81
C PRO A 20 15.18 14.68 11.44
N PHE A 21 14.33 14.65 10.40
CA PHE A 21 14.77 14.56 9.02
C PHE A 21 15.33 15.91 8.55
N ASP A 22 16.47 15.87 7.89
CA ASP A 22 17.11 17.10 7.38
C ASP A 22 16.35 17.71 6.19
N ARG A 23 15.61 16.94 5.42
CA ARG A 23 14.85 17.39 4.25
C ARG A 23 15.63 18.18 3.19
N ALA A 24 16.93 18.43 3.36
CA ALA A 24 17.82 18.96 2.33
C ALA A 24 18.26 17.85 1.38
N TRP A 25 17.30 17.11 0.86
CA TRP A 25 17.52 15.97 -0.03
C TRP A 25 17.61 16.41 -1.47
N ASP A 26 18.37 15.66 -2.26
CA ASP A 26 18.24 15.75 -3.72
C ASP A 26 16.86 15.24 -4.14
N PRO A 27 16.22 15.84 -5.14
CA PRO A 27 14.90 15.42 -5.63
C PRO A 27 14.88 13.95 -6.10
N LEU A 28 13.72 13.32 -6.11
CA LEU A 28 13.49 12.04 -6.81
C LEU A 28 13.14 12.34 -8.28
N ASP A 29 14.19 12.60 -9.08
CA ASP A 29 14.04 13.10 -10.45
C ASP A 29 13.67 12.02 -11.47
N GLU A 30 13.71 10.74 -11.09
CA GLU A 30 13.32 9.67 -12.01
C GLU A 30 11.88 9.87 -12.47
N PRO A 31 11.58 9.67 -13.79
CA PRO A 31 10.21 9.75 -14.30
C PRO A 31 9.27 8.83 -13.52
N ALA A 32 8.14 9.38 -13.10
CA ALA A 32 7.22 8.68 -12.20
C ALA A 32 6.77 7.32 -12.75
N THR A 33 6.49 7.21 -14.06
CA THR A 33 6.05 5.95 -14.65
C THR A 33 7.15 4.89 -14.69
N GLU A 34 8.42 5.29 -14.83
CA GLU A 34 9.55 4.36 -14.77
C GLU A 34 9.77 3.85 -13.35
N ALA A 35 9.80 4.75 -12.37
CA ALA A 35 9.96 4.39 -10.97
C ALA A 35 8.82 3.49 -10.45
N LEU A 36 7.56 3.78 -10.84
CA LEU A 36 6.39 2.98 -10.46
C LEU A 36 6.41 1.58 -11.07
N ALA A 37 6.87 1.47 -12.32
CA ALA A 37 7.01 0.19 -13.00
C ALA A 37 8.27 -0.59 -12.55
N GLY A 38 9.19 0.05 -11.83
CA GLY A 38 10.46 -0.56 -11.42
C GLY A 38 11.32 -0.96 -12.61
N ARG A 39 11.34 -0.13 -13.67
CA ARG A 39 12.07 -0.41 -14.91
C ARG A 39 13.54 -0.03 -14.78
N GLY A 40 14.39 -0.87 -15.31
CA GLY A 40 15.84 -0.68 -15.28
C GLY A 40 16.52 -1.36 -14.08
N PRO A 41 17.85 -1.49 -14.15
CA PRO A 41 18.62 -2.09 -13.07
C PRO A 41 18.76 -1.10 -11.90
N VAL A 42 18.76 -1.61 -10.70
CA VAL A 42 19.16 -0.87 -9.50
C VAL A 42 20.59 -1.31 -9.12
N GLY A 43 21.50 -0.33 -8.97
CA GLY A 43 22.93 -0.60 -8.84
C GLY A 43 23.47 -0.43 -7.42
N ARG A 44 22.86 0.45 -6.63
CA ARG A 44 23.35 0.77 -5.30
C ARG A 44 22.74 -0.18 -4.26
N SER A 45 23.59 -0.85 -3.47
CA SER A 45 23.12 -1.83 -2.49
C SER A 45 23.02 -1.29 -1.05
N GLN A 46 23.75 -0.21 -0.72
CA GLN A 46 23.80 0.31 0.65
C GLN A 46 22.99 1.60 0.80
N PRO A 47 21.86 1.58 1.54
CA PRO A 47 21.10 2.79 1.85
C PRO A 47 21.86 3.67 2.86
N ARG A 48 21.73 4.98 2.69
CA ARG A 48 22.15 5.99 3.67
C ARG A 48 20.95 6.43 4.51
N ARG A 49 21.18 7.19 5.57
CA ARG A 49 20.11 7.82 6.36
C ARG A 49 19.14 8.60 5.48
N ALA A 50 19.64 9.46 4.59
CA ALA A 50 18.80 10.26 3.70
C ALA A 50 17.89 9.41 2.78
N ASP A 51 18.31 8.20 2.42
CA ASP A 51 17.52 7.32 1.57
C ASP A 51 16.33 6.72 2.31
N VAL A 52 16.56 6.19 3.53
CA VAL A 52 15.47 5.64 4.36
C VAL A 52 14.51 6.73 4.84
N GLU A 53 15.02 7.95 5.09
CA GLU A 53 14.19 9.13 5.39
C GLU A 53 13.25 9.47 4.21
N ARG A 54 13.77 9.53 2.97
CA ARG A 54 12.97 9.79 1.75
C ARG A 54 11.95 8.68 1.51
N ILE A 55 12.32 7.41 1.64
CA ILE A 55 11.39 6.28 1.49
C ILE A 55 10.25 6.42 2.50
N CYS A 56 10.53 6.68 3.77
CA CYS A 56 9.50 6.89 4.79
C CYS A 56 8.63 8.13 4.49
N HIS A 57 9.25 9.23 4.06
CA HIS A 57 8.55 10.48 3.79
C HIS A 57 7.61 10.36 2.58
N PHE A 58 8.11 9.86 1.43
CA PHE A 58 7.33 9.77 0.20
C PHE A 58 6.38 8.55 0.17
N SER A 59 6.50 7.63 1.13
CA SER A 59 5.50 6.56 1.28
C SER A 59 4.40 6.89 2.31
N ASN A 60 4.74 7.43 3.48
CA ASN A 60 3.79 7.61 4.58
C ASN A 60 3.92 8.96 5.32
N GLY A 61 4.76 9.88 4.84
CA GLY A 61 4.98 11.20 5.45
C GLY A 61 3.84 12.17 5.22
N VAL A 62 3.76 13.19 6.08
CA VAL A 62 2.80 14.30 5.92
C VAL A 62 3.34 15.27 4.88
N LEU A 63 2.67 15.35 3.74
CA LEU A 63 3.01 16.27 2.65
C LEU A 63 2.29 17.61 2.77
N ARG A 64 1.12 17.63 3.44
CA ARG A 64 0.31 18.83 3.53
C ARG A 64 -0.55 18.83 4.79
N TRP A 65 -0.70 20.01 5.37
CA TRP A 65 -1.67 20.31 6.40
C TRP A 65 -2.80 21.19 5.83
N ARG A 66 -4.02 20.98 6.32
CA ARG A 66 -5.17 21.85 6.04
C ARG A 66 -5.82 22.25 7.35
N GLU A 67 -6.10 23.54 7.49
CA GLU A 67 -6.86 24.06 8.62
C GLU A 67 -8.30 23.50 8.59
N VAL A 68 -8.71 22.92 9.71
CA VAL A 68 -10.03 22.33 9.92
C VAL A 68 -10.44 22.58 11.37
N PRO A 69 -11.00 23.78 11.68
CA PRO A 69 -11.20 24.26 13.06
C PRO A 69 -11.99 23.35 13.99
N TRP A 70 -12.87 22.50 13.44
CA TRP A 70 -13.68 21.56 14.23
C TRP A 70 -13.00 20.22 14.54
N LEU A 71 -11.80 19.98 14.03
CA LEU A 71 -11.04 18.80 14.39
C LEU A 71 -10.20 19.06 15.66
N PRO A 72 -9.95 18.00 16.45
CA PRO A 72 -8.94 18.07 17.48
C PRO A 72 -7.60 18.54 16.90
N GLY A 73 -7.00 19.57 17.51
CA GLY A 73 -5.77 20.21 16.99
C GLY A 73 -5.97 21.17 15.81
N GLY A 74 -7.21 21.45 15.37
CA GLY A 74 -7.53 22.50 14.40
C GLY A 74 -7.06 22.25 12.96
N ARG A 75 -6.43 21.12 12.66
CA ARG A 75 -5.85 20.83 11.34
C ARG A 75 -5.90 19.33 10.98
N MET A 76 -5.91 19.06 9.70
CA MET A 76 -5.89 17.70 9.13
C MET A 76 -4.59 17.48 8.34
N ALA A 77 -3.94 16.36 8.63
CA ALA A 77 -2.78 15.91 7.85
C ALA A 77 -3.24 15.23 6.54
N PHE A 78 -2.45 15.40 5.49
CA PHE A 78 -2.55 14.63 4.26
C PHE A 78 -1.20 14.00 3.99
N ARG A 79 -1.15 12.67 4.05
CA ARG A 79 0.08 11.90 3.85
C ARG A 79 0.34 11.60 2.37
N ALA A 80 1.54 11.13 2.06
CA ALA A 80 1.97 10.77 0.72
C ALA A 80 1.07 9.69 0.10
N ALA A 81 0.87 8.58 0.78
CA ALA A 81 -0.14 7.61 0.38
C ALA A 81 -1.56 8.08 0.78
N PRO A 82 -2.59 7.84 -0.05
CA PRO A 82 -3.97 7.95 0.41
C PRO A 82 -4.24 6.96 1.53
N CYS A 83 -5.33 7.19 2.25
CA CYS A 83 -5.77 6.26 3.28
C CYS A 83 -7.29 6.29 3.38
N THR A 84 -7.88 5.15 3.61
CA THR A 84 -9.33 4.97 3.80
C THR A 84 -9.83 5.91 4.90
N GLY A 85 -10.72 6.82 4.54
CA GLY A 85 -11.27 7.83 5.44
C GLY A 85 -10.27 8.89 5.93
N ALA A 86 -9.05 8.97 5.40
CA ALA A 86 -7.95 9.81 5.87
C ALA A 86 -7.66 9.61 7.38
N LEU A 87 -7.64 8.35 7.84
CA LEU A 87 -7.45 7.95 9.23
C LEU A 87 -6.00 7.52 9.53
N TYR A 88 -5.21 7.22 8.50
CA TYR A 88 -3.76 7.01 8.53
C TYR A 88 -3.28 6.03 9.61
N HIS A 89 -3.80 4.80 9.58
CA HIS A 89 -3.53 3.78 10.58
C HIS A 89 -2.26 2.95 10.32
N ILE A 90 -1.58 3.18 9.22
CA ILE A 90 -0.32 2.49 8.89
C ILE A 90 0.85 3.20 9.58
N GLU A 91 1.67 2.42 10.31
CA GLU A 91 2.91 2.88 10.94
C GLU A 91 4.12 2.18 10.32
N LEU A 92 5.28 2.83 10.37
CA LEU A 92 6.54 2.30 9.85
C LEU A 92 7.58 2.22 10.96
N TYR A 93 8.27 1.09 11.03
CA TYR A 93 9.42 0.87 11.90
C TYR A 93 10.61 0.47 11.05
N LEU A 94 11.79 1.00 11.36
CA LEU A 94 13.03 0.72 10.66
C LEU A 94 13.98 -0.05 11.59
N ALA A 95 14.33 -1.28 11.25
CA ALA A 95 15.46 -1.99 11.84
C ALA A 95 16.64 -1.91 10.88
N CYS A 96 17.79 -1.38 11.33
CA CYS A 96 18.95 -1.23 10.46
C CYS A 96 20.27 -1.53 11.17
N ALA A 97 21.24 -1.99 10.36
CA ALA A 97 22.66 -1.90 10.69
C ALA A 97 23.07 -0.42 10.81
N ALA A 98 24.31 -0.14 11.16
CA ALA A 98 24.83 1.22 11.04
C ALA A 98 24.83 1.63 9.56
N LEU A 99 24.06 2.65 9.25
CA LEU A 99 24.04 3.29 7.94
C LEU A 99 24.84 4.59 7.99
N GLU A 100 25.29 5.10 6.84
CA GLU A 100 25.88 6.43 6.78
C GLU A 100 24.89 7.46 7.32
N GLY A 101 25.25 8.11 8.42
CA GLY A 101 24.45 9.14 9.11
C GLY A 101 23.37 8.61 10.07
N LEU A 102 23.20 7.28 10.23
CA LEU A 102 22.23 6.70 11.17
C LEU A 102 22.85 5.53 11.92
N PRO A 103 22.94 5.56 13.26
CA PRO A 103 23.41 4.43 14.07
C PRO A 103 22.54 3.19 13.86
N ALA A 104 23.11 1.99 14.11
CA ALA A 104 22.32 0.78 14.15
C ALA A 104 21.22 0.87 15.21
N GLY A 105 20.00 0.49 14.86
CA GLY A 105 18.87 0.59 15.76
C GLY A 105 17.57 0.03 15.23
N LEU A 106 16.58 0.00 16.13
CA LEU A 106 15.17 -0.12 15.79
C LEU A 106 14.51 1.23 16.03
N TYR A 107 13.92 1.80 15.01
CA TYR A 107 13.34 3.13 15.02
C TYR A 107 11.85 3.09 14.64
N HIS A 108 11.05 3.96 15.26
CA HIS A 108 9.69 4.28 14.76
C HIS A 108 9.75 5.57 13.94
N TYR A 109 9.10 5.57 12.78
CA TYR A 109 8.94 6.77 11.98
C TYR A 109 7.80 7.63 12.50
N CYS A 110 8.12 8.75 13.12
CA CYS A 110 7.17 9.75 13.58
C CYS A 110 6.72 10.63 12.41
N ALA A 111 5.65 10.25 11.74
CA ALA A 111 5.14 11.02 10.59
C ALA A 111 4.63 12.43 10.98
N ARG A 112 4.18 12.63 12.24
CA ARG A 112 3.75 13.95 12.76
C ARG A 112 4.86 14.96 12.73
N ASP A 113 6.03 14.56 13.22
CA ASP A 113 7.18 15.44 13.48
C ASP A 113 8.31 15.24 12.45
N SER A 114 8.13 14.33 11.49
CA SER A 114 9.09 14.00 10.42
C SER A 114 10.47 13.66 10.96
N GLY A 115 10.59 12.53 11.62
CA GLY A 115 11.83 12.05 12.19
C GLY A 115 11.73 10.62 12.67
N PHE A 116 12.86 10.10 13.16
CA PHE A 116 12.93 8.80 13.78
C PHE A 116 12.96 8.92 15.32
N LEU A 117 12.26 8.00 15.98
CA LEU A 117 12.32 7.79 17.42
C LEU A 117 13.03 6.45 17.65
N CYS A 118 14.20 6.47 18.31
CA CYS A 118 14.95 5.25 18.61
C CYS A 118 14.26 4.46 19.73
N LEU A 119 13.76 3.27 19.38
CA LEU A 119 13.13 2.35 20.32
C LEU A 119 14.15 1.40 20.95
N ARG A 120 15.15 0.96 20.18
CA ARG A 120 16.23 0.06 20.62
C ARG A 120 17.53 0.48 19.97
N THR A 121 18.59 0.63 20.73
CA THR A 121 19.94 0.84 20.21
C THR A 121 20.59 -0.49 19.81
N GLY A 122 21.49 -0.45 18.83
CA GLY A 122 22.16 -1.65 18.30
C GLY A 122 21.41 -2.32 17.16
N ASP A 123 22.02 -3.30 16.51
CA ASP A 123 21.48 -3.96 15.34
C ASP A 123 20.46 -5.06 15.73
N TRP A 124 19.20 -4.82 15.45
CA TRP A 124 18.07 -5.70 15.77
C TRP A 124 17.47 -6.37 14.52
N ARG A 125 18.23 -6.52 13.43
CA ARG A 125 17.72 -7.17 12.21
C ARG A 125 17.58 -8.70 12.38
N ALA A 126 18.44 -9.33 13.20
CA ALA A 126 18.45 -10.79 13.36
C ALA A 126 17.08 -11.40 13.69
N PRO A 127 16.28 -10.87 14.64
CA PRO A 127 14.93 -11.37 14.88
C PRO A 127 14.00 -11.30 13.66
N LEU A 128 14.16 -10.31 12.76
CA LEU A 128 13.38 -10.22 11.53
C LEU A 128 13.82 -11.25 10.50
N VAL A 129 15.14 -11.51 10.40
CA VAL A 129 15.71 -12.57 9.55
C VAL A 129 15.21 -13.93 10.00
N GLU A 130 15.22 -14.20 11.30
CA GLU A 130 14.72 -15.45 11.89
C GLU A 130 13.21 -15.60 11.67
N ALA A 131 12.43 -14.54 11.94
CA ALA A 131 10.99 -14.53 11.71
C ALA A 131 10.65 -14.78 10.23
N ALA A 132 11.44 -14.25 9.29
CA ALA A 132 11.29 -14.50 7.86
C ALA A 132 11.89 -15.84 7.40
N ALA A 133 12.23 -16.77 8.32
CA ALA A 133 12.86 -18.04 8.00
C ALA A 133 14.07 -17.89 7.04
N ALA A 134 14.93 -16.93 7.35
CA ALA A 134 16.15 -16.60 6.59
C ALA A 134 15.89 -16.28 5.10
N GLU A 135 14.79 -15.57 4.81
CA GLU A 135 14.53 -15.07 3.46
C GLU A 135 15.73 -14.25 2.97
N ALA A 136 16.20 -14.54 1.75
CA ALA A 136 17.50 -14.10 1.27
C ALA A 136 17.64 -12.56 1.25
N ALA A 137 16.63 -11.83 0.76
CA ALA A 137 16.69 -10.37 0.73
C ALA A 137 16.66 -9.77 2.14
N THR A 138 15.89 -10.35 3.06
CA THR A 138 15.85 -9.91 4.47
C THR A 138 17.20 -10.17 5.16
N ALA A 139 17.84 -11.31 4.90
CA ALA A 139 19.13 -11.65 5.48
C ALA A 139 20.27 -10.76 4.97
N ASP A 140 20.20 -10.35 3.70
CA ASP A 140 21.21 -9.54 3.01
C ASP A 140 20.99 -8.01 3.18
N ALA A 141 19.77 -7.60 3.55
CA ALA A 141 19.41 -6.20 3.65
C ALA A 141 20.10 -5.49 4.83
N PRO A 142 20.77 -4.35 4.59
CA PRO A 142 21.26 -3.48 5.68
C PRO A 142 20.15 -2.77 6.44
N ALA A 143 18.95 -2.68 5.89
CA ALA A 143 17.78 -2.07 6.52
C ALA A 143 16.50 -2.83 6.18
N VAL A 144 15.61 -2.97 7.15
CA VAL A 144 14.29 -3.60 6.98
C VAL A 144 13.23 -2.66 7.57
N LEU A 145 12.28 -2.25 6.74
CA LEU A 145 11.07 -1.56 7.19
C LEU A 145 10.03 -2.60 7.60
N VAL A 146 9.50 -2.47 8.82
CA VAL A 146 8.33 -3.21 9.29
C VAL A 146 7.14 -2.28 9.20
N MET A 147 6.08 -2.73 8.56
CA MET A 147 4.83 -2.00 8.42
C MET A 147 3.78 -2.61 9.33
N THR A 148 3.09 -1.78 10.11
CA THR A 148 1.99 -2.21 10.98
C THR A 148 0.70 -1.48 10.66
N SER A 149 -0.40 -2.00 11.16
CA SER A 149 -1.70 -1.33 11.18
C SER A 149 -2.20 -1.17 12.61
N THR A 150 -2.47 0.07 13.01
CA THR A 150 -3.14 0.41 14.28
C THR A 150 -4.66 0.34 14.08
N PHE A 151 -5.27 -0.77 14.45
CA PHE A 151 -6.64 -1.14 14.03
C PHE A 151 -7.69 -0.11 14.42
N TRP A 152 -7.67 0.40 15.66
CA TRP A 152 -8.68 1.32 16.16
C TRP A 152 -8.83 2.58 15.31
N ARG A 153 -7.75 3.13 14.76
CA ARG A 153 -7.85 4.35 13.93
C ARG A 153 -8.82 4.20 12.77
N ASN A 154 -8.80 3.05 12.11
CA ASN A 154 -9.69 2.78 10.99
C ASN A 154 -11.03 2.19 11.45
N ALA A 155 -11.00 1.31 12.46
CA ALA A 155 -12.17 0.65 13.00
C ALA A 155 -13.16 1.63 13.65
N TRP A 156 -12.71 2.78 14.16
CA TRP A 156 -13.57 3.85 14.62
C TRP A 156 -14.66 4.25 13.61
N LYS A 157 -14.33 4.19 12.33
CA LYS A 157 -15.28 4.53 11.25
C LYS A 157 -15.88 3.29 10.57
N TYR A 158 -15.09 2.24 10.41
CA TYR A 158 -15.43 1.14 9.53
C TYR A 158 -15.68 -0.19 10.26
N GLY A 159 -15.61 -0.20 11.60
CA GLY A 159 -15.81 -1.43 12.41
C GLY A 159 -14.84 -2.52 11.98
N PRO A 160 -15.29 -3.80 11.98
CA PRO A 160 -14.44 -4.93 11.61
C PRO A 160 -13.88 -4.89 10.18
N ARG A 161 -14.53 -4.18 9.25
CA ARG A 161 -14.04 -3.99 7.87
C ARG A 161 -12.66 -3.34 7.82
N ALA A 162 -12.25 -2.63 8.89
CA ALA A 162 -10.92 -2.04 9.03
C ALA A 162 -9.78 -3.03 8.84
N TYR A 163 -9.98 -4.32 9.12
CA TYR A 163 -8.97 -5.34 8.88
C TYR A 163 -8.60 -5.46 7.39
N ARG A 164 -9.59 -5.42 6.49
CA ARG A 164 -9.38 -5.39 5.03
C ARG A 164 -8.60 -4.12 4.63
N HIS A 165 -8.94 -2.98 5.23
CA HIS A 165 -8.27 -1.72 4.95
C HIS A 165 -6.79 -1.70 5.38
N SER A 166 -6.38 -2.53 6.33
CA SER A 166 -4.97 -2.66 6.72
C SER A 166 -4.10 -3.06 5.53
N TYR A 167 -4.60 -3.94 4.67
CA TYR A 167 -3.89 -4.39 3.47
C TYR A 167 -4.07 -3.45 2.29
N TRP A 168 -5.21 -2.79 2.16
CA TRP A 168 -5.44 -1.78 1.14
C TRP A 168 -4.56 -0.55 1.34
N ASP A 169 -4.63 0.06 2.51
CA ASP A 169 -3.83 1.25 2.81
C ASP A 169 -2.33 0.91 2.92
N GLY A 170 -2.00 -0.29 3.44
CA GLY A 170 -0.63 -0.82 3.47
C GLY A 170 -0.05 -1.01 2.08
N GLY A 171 -0.80 -1.60 1.15
CA GLY A 171 -0.35 -1.81 -0.22
C GLY A 171 -0.07 -0.51 -0.96
N VAL A 172 -0.89 0.51 -0.75
CA VAL A 172 -0.64 1.84 -1.33
C VAL A 172 0.62 2.50 -0.75
N VAL A 173 0.89 2.32 0.55
CA VAL A 173 2.14 2.79 1.16
C VAL A 173 3.34 2.03 0.57
N ILE A 174 3.23 0.71 0.37
CA ILE A 174 4.27 -0.12 -0.26
C ILE A 174 4.54 0.33 -1.70
N ALA A 175 3.49 0.62 -2.49
CA ALA A 175 3.65 1.11 -3.87
C ALA A 175 4.56 2.35 -3.93
N ASN A 176 4.31 3.33 -3.05
CA ASN A 176 5.15 4.52 -2.96
C ASN A 176 6.56 4.20 -2.44
N ALA A 177 6.69 3.29 -1.46
CA ALA A 177 8.00 2.92 -0.91
C ALA A 177 8.89 2.23 -1.95
N LEU A 178 8.32 1.31 -2.75
CA LEU A 178 9.04 0.63 -3.82
C LEU A 178 9.46 1.61 -4.93
N ALA A 179 8.57 2.52 -5.34
CA ALA A 179 8.89 3.54 -6.33
C ALA A 179 10.00 4.50 -5.83
N ALA A 180 9.92 4.94 -4.57
CA ALA A 180 10.95 5.77 -3.97
C ALA A 180 12.30 5.04 -3.85
N ALA A 181 12.29 3.76 -3.47
CA ALA A 181 13.51 2.96 -3.40
C ALA A 181 14.14 2.80 -4.78
N HIS A 182 13.33 2.55 -5.84
CA HIS A 182 13.79 2.46 -7.21
C HIS A 182 14.42 3.78 -7.68
N ALA A 183 13.73 4.91 -7.49
CA ALA A 183 14.25 6.23 -7.82
C ALA A 183 15.53 6.62 -7.03
N LEU A 184 15.81 5.91 -5.94
CA LEU A 184 17.04 6.02 -5.16
C LEU A 184 18.12 5.02 -5.56
N ASP A 185 17.88 4.25 -6.63
CA ASP A 185 18.77 3.19 -7.09
C ASP A 185 19.02 2.10 -6.04
N LEU A 186 18.00 1.79 -5.20
CA LEU A 186 18.06 0.81 -4.12
C LEU A 186 17.17 -0.39 -4.41
N PRO A 187 17.69 -1.63 -4.33
CA PRO A 187 16.83 -2.81 -4.36
C PRO A 187 15.89 -2.80 -3.16
N ALA A 188 14.64 -3.17 -3.39
CA ALA A 188 13.63 -3.30 -2.36
C ALA A 188 12.77 -4.53 -2.61
N LYS A 189 12.48 -5.31 -1.57
CA LYS A 189 11.65 -6.51 -1.67
C LYS A 189 10.63 -6.58 -0.55
N VAL A 190 9.37 -6.80 -0.92
CA VAL A 190 8.28 -7.00 0.03
C VAL A 190 8.35 -8.41 0.59
N VAL A 191 8.24 -8.55 1.91
CA VAL A 191 8.27 -9.81 2.62
C VAL A 191 6.96 -9.95 3.40
N MET A 192 6.16 -10.95 3.02
CA MET A 192 4.89 -11.27 3.66
C MET A 192 4.92 -12.61 4.42
N GLY A 193 5.92 -13.45 4.16
CA GLY A 193 6.17 -14.69 4.88
C GLY A 193 7.04 -14.46 6.11
N PHE A 194 6.43 -14.28 7.27
CA PHE A 194 7.12 -14.13 8.55
C PHE A 194 6.27 -14.64 9.72
N VAL A 195 6.93 -15.00 10.82
CA VAL A 195 6.29 -15.38 12.07
C VAL A 195 5.77 -14.11 12.75
N ASP A 196 4.46 -13.91 12.73
CA ASP A 196 3.82 -12.65 13.17
C ASP A 196 4.14 -12.29 14.62
N ALA A 197 4.12 -13.26 15.53
CA ALA A 197 4.40 -13.06 16.95
C ALA A 197 5.83 -12.54 17.20
N GLU A 198 6.82 -13.00 16.42
CA GLU A 198 8.22 -12.60 16.58
C GLU A 198 8.43 -11.14 16.13
N VAL A 199 7.84 -10.76 14.99
CA VAL A 199 7.91 -9.37 14.50
C VAL A 199 7.21 -8.43 15.47
N ASN A 200 5.99 -8.77 15.93
CA ASN A 200 5.24 -7.94 16.89
C ASN A 200 6.00 -7.80 18.22
N ARG A 201 6.67 -8.88 18.69
CA ARG A 201 7.50 -8.85 19.90
C ARG A 201 8.72 -7.92 19.76
N LEU A 202 9.38 -7.92 18.60
CA LEU A 202 10.53 -7.06 18.36
C LEU A 202 10.18 -5.58 18.48
N ILE A 203 9.07 -5.18 17.83
CA ILE A 203 8.59 -3.78 17.84
C ILE A 203 7.75 -3.43 19.07
N ASP A 204 7.50 -4.42 19.94
CA ASP A 204 6.77 -4.33 21.22
C ASP A 204 5.34 -3.75 21.07
N VAL A 205 4.56 -4.33 20.17
CA VAL A 205 3.14 -3.98 19.98
C VAL A 205 2.20 -5.07 20.51
N ASP A 206 1.00 -4.67 20.93
CA ASP A 206 -0.10 -5.57 21.29
C ASP A 206 -0.82 -5.99 20.00
N PRO A 207 -0.76 -7.26 19.55
CA PRO A 207 -1.33 -7.70 18.30
C PRO A 207 -2.87 -7.57 18.22
N ASP A 208 -3.55 -7.37 19.35
CA ASP A 208 -4.99 -7.09 19.39
C ASP A 208 -5.31 -5.61 19.06
N ALA A 209 -4.34 -4.71 19.18
CA ALA A 209 -4.47 -3.28 18.91
C ALA A 209 -3.69 -2.81 17.66
N GLU A 210 -2.50 -3.35 17.46
CA GLU A 210 -1.61 -3.05 16.36
C GLU A 210 -0.79 -4.28 15.99
N ALA A 211 -0.69 -4.61 14.70
CA ALA A 211 0.06 -5.77 14.28
C ALA A 211 0.83 -5.53 12.97
N ALA A 212 1.94 -6.26 12.81
CA ALA A 212 2.71 -6.28 11.58
C ALA A 212 1.89 -6.86 10.41
N ILE A 213 1.94 -6.19 9.26
CA ILE A 213 1.21 -6.59 8.05
C ILE A 213 2.14 -6.95 6.89
N ALA A 214 3.33 -6.35 6.84
CA ALA A 214 4.37 -6.61 5.83
C ALA A 214 5.72 -6.11 6.33
N MET A 215 6.78 -6.56 5.68
CA MET A 215 8.12 -5.98 5.79
C MET A 215 8.63 -5.60 4.39
N ILE A 216 9.60 -4.67 4.34
CA ILE A 216 10.31 -4.32 3.10
C ILE A 216 11.81 -4.41 3.41
N ALA A 217 12.50 -5.36 2.79
CA ALA A 217 13.95 -5.43 2.78
C ALA A 217 14.50 -4.35 1.86
N LEU A 218 15.41 -3.49 2.35
CA LEU A 218 15.97 -2.36 1.63
C LEU A 218 17.49 -2.51 1.50
N GLY A 219 17.98 -2.43 0.27
CA GLY A 219 19.39 -2.62 -0.07
C GLY A 219 19.78 -4.09 -0.12
N GLY A 220 21.07 -4.33 -0.23
CA GLY A 220 21.69 -5.65 -0.25
C GLY A 220 23.18 -5.56 0.13
N GLY A 221 23.86 -6.71 0.29
CA GLY A 221 25.25 -6.74 0.69
C GLY A 221 25.50 -6.14 2.08
N GLY A 222 24.49 -6.16 2.94
CA GLY A 222 24.61 -5.70 4.32
C GLY A 222 25.54 -6.58 5.15
N PRO A 223 26.04 -6.07 6.28
CA PRO A 223 26.79 -6.90 7.22
C PRO A 223 25.87 -7.98 7.79
N ALA A 224 26.43 -9.17 8.07
CA ALA A 224 25.67 -10.22 8.74
C ALA A 224 25.01 -9.67 10.02
N SER A 225 23.74 -10.00 10.23
CA SER A 225 23.03 -9.59 11.44
C SER A 225 23.63 -10.27 12.65
N PRO A 226 23.99 -9.52 13.71
CA PRO A 226 24.54 -10.12 14.90
C PRO A 226 23.48 -10.96 15.64
N THR A 227 23.87 -12.07 16.24
CA THR A 227 22.98 -12.77 17.17
C THR A 227 22.66 -11.87 18.36
N VAL A 228 21.37 -11.70 18.63
CA VAL A 228 20.87 -10.90 19.74
C VAL A 228 19.99 -11.75 20.65
N PRO A 229 19.89 -11.44 21.95
CA PRO A 229 18.96 -12.11 22.84
C PRO A 229 17.52 -11.82 22.43
N ALA A 230 16.58 -12.62 22.94
CA ALA A 230 15.16 -12.35 22.74
C ALA A 230 14.83 -10.89 23.17
N PRO A 231 14.13 -10.12 22.32
CA PRO A 231 13.90 -8.71 22.60
C PRO A 231 13.07 -8.53 23.88
N PRO A 232 13.58 -7.77 24.89
CA PRO A 232 12.81 -7.49 26.09
C PRO A 232 11.67 -6.53 25.80
N ARG A 233 10.67 -6.48 26.69
CA ARG A 233 9.64 -5.44 26.65
C ARG A 233 10.26 -4.05 26.77
N LEU A 234 9.77 -3.10 25.98
CA LEU A 234 10.31 -1.74 25.93
C LEU A 234 9.77 -0.84 27.05
N SER A 235 8.59 -1.14 27.60
CA SER A 235 7.93 -0.29 28.59
C SER A 235 7.78 1.18 28.15
N LEU A 236 7.61 1.41 26.85
CA LEU A 236 7.41 2.74 26.28
C LEU A 236 5.95 3.15 26.39
N THR A 237 5.74 4.42 26.67
CA THR A 237 4.39 5.02 26.73
C THR A 237 4.07 5.72 25.45
N THR A 238 2.87 5.49 24.93
CA THR A 238 2.30 6.23 23.79
C THR A 238 1.17 7.14 24.25
N GLU A 239 0.97 8.25 23.55
CA GLU A 239 -0.24 9.05 23.71
C GLU A 239 -1.48 8.20 23.37
N PRO A 240 -2.59 8.27 24.17
CA PRO A 240 -3.84 7.61 23.83
C PRO A 240 -4.33 8.06 22.44
N LEU A 241 -4.81 7.14 21.63
CA LEU A 241 -5.34 7.47 20.30
C LEU A 241 -6.63 8.29 20.40
N SER A 242 -7.46 7.99 21.38
CA SER A 242 -8.73 8.66 21.66
C SER A 242 -9.12 8.45 23.13
N PRO A 243 -10.12 9.16 23.65
CA PRO A 243 -10.61 8.95 25.02
C PRO A 243 -11.05 7.52 25.31
N PHE A 244 -11.56 6.82 24.30
CA PHE A 244 -11.99 5.42 24.41
C PHE A 244 -11.65 4.67 23.12
N GLU A 245 -11.10 3.45 23.24
CA GLU A 245 -10.78 2.57 22.14
C GLU A 245 -11.70 1.34 22.19
N GLU A 246 -12.52 1.15 21.15
CA GLU A 246 -13.34 -0.03 21.00
C GLU A 246 -12.55 -1.15 20.32
N ARG A 247 -12.63 -2.36 20.87
CA ARG A 247 -12.02 -3.56 20.29
C ARG A 247 -13.08 -4.40 19.59
N PHE A 248 -12.92 -4.61 18.31
CA PHE A 248 -13.76 -5.47 17.50
C PHE A 248 -13.16 -6.87 17.45
N ALA A 249 -13.74 -7.84 18.16
CA ALA A 249 -13.18 -9.20 18.31
C ALA A 249 -12.86 -9.91 16.97
N LEU A 250 -13.57 -9.57 15.90
CA LEU A 250 -13.31 -10.13 14.57
C LEU A 250 -11.95 -9.70 13.99
N ILE A 251 -11.39 -8.54 14.36
CA ILE A 251 -10.11 -8.06 13.84
C ILE A 251 -8.96 -8.92 14.36
N PRO A 252 -8.73 -9.07 15.68
CA PRO A 252 -7.67 -9.93 16.18
C PRO A 252 -7.91 -11.41 15.82
N ALA A 253 -9.15 -11.87 15.74
CA ALA A 253 -9.45 -13.24 15.30
C ALA A 253 -9.02 -13.49 13.84
N ALA A 254 -9.34 -12.58 12.92
CA ALA A 254 -8.90 -12.65 11.53
C ALA A 254 -7.38 -12.53 11.42
N HIS A 255 -6.75 -11.66 12.23
CA HIS A 255 -5.29 -11.54 12.26
C HIS A 255 -4.63 -12.82 12.73
N ALA A 256 -5.10 -13.41 13.83
CA ALA A 256 -4.59 -14.67 14.35
C ALA A 256 -4.79 -15.83 13.36
N GLY A 257 -5.98 -15.96 12.75
CA GLY A 257 -6.29 -17.00 11.77
C GLY A 257 -5.41 -16.94 10.50
N THR A 258 -4.97 -15.74 10.15
CA THR A 258 -4.09 -15.53 8.98
C THR A 258 -2.60 -15.40 9.33
N SER A 259 -2.20 -15.60 10.59
CA SER A 259 -0.82 -15.53 11.06
C SER A 259 -0.06 -16.82 10.82
N LEU A 260 1.26 -16.72 10.63
CA LEU A 260 2.17 -17.86 10.58
C LEU A 260 2.86 -17.99 11.94
N GLY A 261 2.87 -19.21 12.50
CA GLY A 261 3.30 -19.47 13.87
C GLY A 261 4.75 -19.88 14.03
N ASP A 262 5.38 -20.39 12.96
CA ASP A 262 6.78 -20.87 12.99
C ASP A 262 7.44 -20.81 11.62
N ALA A 263 8.77 -20.99 11.60
CA ALA A 263 9.58 -20.97 10.37
C ALA A 263 9.18 -22.05 9.36
N GLY A 264 8.70 -23.20 9.81
CA GLY A 264 8.23 -24.28 8.94
C GLY A 264 6.99 -23.86 8.13
N GLN A 265 6.04 -23.20 8.80
CA GLN A 265 4.86 -22.62 8.16
C GLN A 265 5.26 -21.52 7.17
N VAL A 266 6.20 -20.63 7.52
CA VAL A 266 6.70 -19.58 6.63
C VAL A 266 7.31 -20.19 5.37
N LEU A 267 8.16 -21.19 5.48
CA LEU A 267 8.78 -21.87 4.34
C LEU A 267 7.75 -22.61 3.48
N ALA A 268 6.77 -23.28 4.09
CA ALA A 268 5.71 -23.97 3.37
C ALA A 268 4.84 -22.97 2.58
N TRP A 269 4.44 -21.88 3.23
CA TRP A 269 3.64 -20.82 2.62
C TRP A 269 4.37 -20.18 1.43
N ARG A 270 5.67 -19.86 1.58
CA ARG A 270 6.47 -19.24 0.51
C ARG A 270 6.58 -20.16 -0.71
N ARG A 271 6.82 -21.46 -0.52
CA ARG A 271 6.83 -22.45 -1.63
C ARG A 271 5.49 -22.50 -2.37
N ALA A 272 4.38 -22.45 -1.64
CA ALA A 272 3.06 -22.42 -2.24
C ALA A 272 2.81 -21.16 -3.05
N ALA A 273 3.29 -20.02 -2.55
CA ALA A 273 3.19 -18.72 -3.23
C ALA A 273 4.04 -18.66 -4.52
N GLU A 274 5.27 -19.17 -4.50
CA GLU A 274 6.14 -19.23 -5.68
C GLU A 274 5.53 -20.07 -6.81
N ALA A 275 4.90 -21.21 -6.49
CA ALA A 275 4.22 -22.04 -7.47
C ALA A 275 3.04 -21.33 -8.15
N THR A 276 2.48 -20.28 -7.52
CA THR A 276 1.37 -19.49 -8.05
C THR A 276 1.83 -18.40 -9.00
N SER A 277 2.93 -17.73 -8.70
CA SER A 277 3.43 -16.57 -9.47
C SER A 277 3.82 -16.91 -10.91
N SER A 278 4.13 -18.18 -11.20
CA SER A 278 4.50 -18.64 -12.54
C SER A 278 3.34 -18.69 -13.54
N GLN A 279 2.09 -18.44 -13.11
CA GLN A 279 0.88 -18.53 -13.93
C GLN A 279 0.30 -17.17 -14.33
N GLU A 280 0.77 -16.08 -13.78
CA GLU A 280 0.27 -14.74 -14.13
C GLU A 280 0.86 -14.26 -15.46
N SER A 281 0.00 -13.74 -16.34
CA SER A 281 0.42 -13.14 -17.62
C SER A 281 1.10 -11.80 -17.34
N ILE A 282 2.41 -11.75 -17.54
CA ILE A 282 3.19 -10.52 -17.41
C ILE A 282 2.92 -9.63 -18.64
N ARG A 283 2.67 -8.35 -18.42
CA ARG A 283 2.62 -7.37 -19.50
C ARG A 283 4.03 -7.17 -20.06
N THR A 284 4.13 -7.27 -21.39
CA THR A 284 5.37 -7.07 -22.15
C THR A 284 5.34 -5.78 -22.97
N SER A 285 4.13 -5.22 -23.21
CA SER A 285 3.99 -3.90 -23.82
C SER A 285 4.53 -2.84 -22.86
N HIS A 286 5.27 -1.91 -23.41
CA HIS A 286 5.76 -0.77 -22.65
C HIS A 286 5.00 0.46 -23.15
N GLY A 287 4.32 1.13 -22.22
CA GLY A 287 3.76 2.44 -22.47
C GLY A 287 4.84 3.43 -22.90
N HIS A 288 4.43 4.64 -23.19
CA HIS A 288 5.32 5.66 -23.72
C HIS A 288 6.43 6.07 -22.74
N GLY A 289 6.29 5.69 -21.45
CA GLY A 289 7.24 6.05 -20.40
C GLY A 289 7.32 7.57 -20.15
N GLY A 290 8.07 7.99 -19.15
CA GLY A 290 8.32 9.40 -18.91
C GLY A 290 7.35 10.04 -17.89
N GLY A 291 6.98 11.30 -18.11
CA GLY A 291 6.16 12.09 -17.18
C GLY A 291 7.01 12.97 -16.24
N PRO A 292 6.38 13.59 -15.23
CA PRO A 292 7.09 14.41 -14.26
C PRO A 292 7.96 13.54 -13.34
N PRO A 293 8.90 14.14 -12.61
CA PRO A 293 9.62 13.48 -11.53
C PRO A 293 8.68 12.75 -10.57
N LEU A 294 9.15 11.62 -10.03
CA LEU A 294 8.36 10.85 -9.06
C LEU A 294 7.93 11.69 -7.86
N GLU A 295 8.82 12.55 -7.37
CA GLU A 295 8.53 13.47 -6.27
C GLU A 295 7.33 14.38 -6.57
N ASP A 296 7.29 14.95 -7.77
CA ASP A 296 6.20 15.82 -8.21
C ASP A 296 4.88 15.05 -8.33
N ALA A 297 4.93 13.83 -8.85
CA ALA A 297 3.76 12.98 -8.97
C ALA A 297 3.18 12.60 -7.59
N ILE A 298 4.03 12.18 -6.63
CA ILE A 298 3.61 11.85 -5.26
C ILE A 298 3.09 13.09 -4.52
N THR A 299 3.83 14.21 -4.56
CA THR A 299 3.44 15.44 -3.85
C THR A 299 2.24 16.14 -4.48
N GLY A 300 2.09 16.02 -5.80
CA GLY A 300 0.95 16.50 -6.57
C GLY A 300 -0.32 15.68 -6.38
N ARG A 301 -0.22 14.37 -6.11
CA ARG A 301 -1.35 13.46 -6.04
C ARG A 301 -2.40 13.87 -4.99
N ARG A 302 -3.64 13.78 -5.41
CA ARG A 302 -4.83 13.97 -4.56
C ARG A 302 -5.87 12.92 -4.91
N SER A 303 -6.57 12.37 -3.92
CA SER A 303 -7.77 11.57 -4.22
C SER A 303 -8.80 12.45 -4.90
N THR A 304 -9.08 12.16 -6.15
CA THR A 304 -10.03 12.93 -6.98
C THR A 304 -11.43 12.76 -6.45
N ARG A 305 -12.17 13.87 -6.30
CA ARG A 305 -13.52 13.88 -5.74
C ARG A 305 -14.60 14.24 -6.75
N ARG A 306 -14.20 14.62 -7.96
CA ARG A 306 -15.08 14.89 -9.10
C ARG A 306 -14.30 14.68 -10.39
N PHE A 307 -14.90 13.98 -11.33
CA PHE A 307 -14.38 13.82 -12.67
C PHE A 307 -15.17 14.67 -13.65
N ALA A 308 -14.60 14.97 -14.81
CA ALA A 308 -15.18 15.84 -15.83
C ALA A 308 -16.06 15.09 -16.84
N MET A 309 -16.27 13.76 -16.68
CA MET A 309 -16.92 12.89 -17.67
C MET A 309 -16.30 12.97 -19.07
N ALA A 310 -15.03 13.42 -19.13
CA ALA A 310 -14.29 13.49 -20.38
C ALA A 310 -13.53 12.17 -20.61
N PRO A 311 -13.41 11.72 -21.86
CA PRO A 311 -12.68 10.49 -22.16
C PRO A 311 -11.18 10.67 -21.95
N ILE A 312 -10.51 9.58 -21.57
CA ILE A 312 -9.06 9.44 -21.61
C ILE A 312 -8.64 8.79 -22.93
N THR A 313 -7.37 8.91 -23.30
CA THR A 313 -6.85 8.24 -24.49
C THR A 313 -6.54 6.76 -24.22
N GLU A 314 -6.54 5.94 -25.26
CA GLU A 314 -6.09 4.54 -25.16
C GLU A 314 -4.64 4.44 -24.70
N GLY A 315 -3.75 5.35 -25.14
CA GLY A 315 -2.36 5.43 -24.67
C GLY A 315 -2.26 5.67 -23.17
N GLN A 316 -3.09 6.58 -22.60
CA GLN A 316 -3.15 6.78 -21.15
C GLN A 316 -3.65 5.53 -20.42
N LEU A 317 -4.61 4.80 -20.96
CA LEU A 317 -5.07 3.53 -20.39
C LEU A 317 -3.94 2.51 -20.34
N ILE A 318 -3.17 2.36 -21.42
CA ILE A 318 -2.04 1.44 -21.51
C ILE A 318 -0.95 1.83 -20.49
N ASP A 319 -0.53 3.10 -20.46
CA ASP A 319 0.48 3.60 -19.52
C ASP A 319 0.07 3.36 -18.05
N LEU A 320 -1.20 3.56 -17.73
CA LEU A 320 -1.76 3.31 -16.39
C LEU A 320 -1.67 1.82 -16.02
N LEU A 321 -2.07 0.93 -16.93
CA LEU A 321 -2.03 -0.51 -16.70
C LEU A 321 -0.60 -1.03 -16.60
N ASP A 322 0.32 -0.51 -17.40
CA ASP A 322 1.75 -0.88 -17.36
C ASP A 322 2.39 -0.53 -16.01
N CYS A 323 2.06 0.62 -15.44
CA CYS A 323 2.52 0.98 -14.09
C CYS A 323 1.86 0.10 -13.02
N ALA A 324 0.54 -0.06 -13.10
CA ALA A 324 -0.23 -0.80 -12.09
C ALA A 324 0.14 -2.28 -12.02
N LEU A 325 0.32 -2.92 -13.19
CA LEU A 325 0.51 -4.37 -13.34
C LEU A 325 1.99 -4.77 -13.43
N ALA A 326 2.91 -3.83 -13.25
CA ALA A 326 4.33 -4.16 -13.17
C ALA A 326 4.62 -5.15 -12.03
N PRO A 327 5.54 -6.10 -12.20
CA PRO A 327 5.87 -7.09 -11.18
C PRO A 327 6.21 -6.45 -9.83
N VAL A 328 5.81 -7.11 -8.74
CA VAL A 328 6.15 -6.67 -7.38
C VAL A 328 7.28 -7.55 -6.87
N PRO A 329 8.48 -7.00 -6.58
CA PRO A 329 9.53 -7.76 -5.93
C PRO A 329 9.04 -8.23 -4.54
N SER A 330 8.77 -9.53 -4.40
CA SER A 330 8.23 -10.08 -3.15
C SER A 330 8.67 -11.51 -2.90
N ASP A 331 8.53 -11.98 -1.67
CA ASP A 331 8.75 -13.38 -1.28
C ASP A 331 7.51 -14.25 -1.51
N ALA A 332 6.41 -13.65 -1.94
CA ALA A 332 5.10 -14.30 -2.05
C ALA A 332 4.55 -14.34 -3.48
N GLY A 333 5.27 -13.83 -4.47
CA GLY A 333 4.73 -13.68 -5.82
C GLY A 333 3.39 -12.92 -5.81
N ILE A 334 3.28 -11.87 -4.94
CA ILE A 334 2.04 -11.09 -4.83
C ILE A 334 1.75 -10.35 -6.12
N GLY A 335 0.55 -10.61 -6.63
CA GLY A 335 0.04 -9.97 -7.85
C GLY A 335 -1.32 -9.32 -7.60
N PRO A 336 -1.81 -8.56 -8.58
CA PRO A 336 -3.09 -7.85 -8.47
C PRO A 336 -4.32 -8.75 -8.61
N GLY A 337 -4.15 -10.06 -8.87
CA GLY A 337 -5.23 -10.94 -9.29
C GLY A 337 -5.62 -10.70 -10.74
N THR A 338 -6.88 -11.00 -11.10
CA THR A 338 -7.42 -10.70 -12.43
C THR A 338 -7.91 -9.26 -12.49
N VAL A 339 -7.65 -8.59 -13.60
CA VAL A 339 -7.99 -7.17 -13.77
C VAL A 339 -9.15 -7.02 -14.73
N HIS A 340 -10.20 -6.37 -14.24
CA HIS A 340 -11.40 -6.08 -15.02
C HIS A 340 -11.64 -4.57 -15.05
N LEU A 341 -12.14 -4.07 -16.16
CA LEU A 341 -12.38 -2.66 -16.38
C LEU A 341 -13.86 -2.42 -16.70
N ALA A 342 -14.47 -1.46 -16.02
CA ALA A 342 -15.69 -0.84 -16.47
C ALA A 342 -15.31 0.49 -17.16
N LEU A 343 -15.38 0.51 -18.50
CA LEU A 343 -15.00 1.66 -19.31
C LEU A 343 -16.22 2.53 -19.58
N ASN A 344 -16.19 3.76 -19.06
CA ASN A 344 -17.24 4.76 -19.28
C ASN A 344 -16.87 5.73 -20.41
N GLY A 345 -15.55 5.94 -20.66
CA GLY A 345 -15.09 6.89 -21.68
C GLY A 345 -13.60 6.74 -21.96
N VAL A 346 -13.22 5.86 -22.90
CA VAL A 346 -11.86 5.70 -23.41
C VAL A 346 -11.91 5.85 -24.93
N GLN A 347 -11.08 6.73 -25.49
CA GLN A 347 -11.03 6.95 -26.94
C GLN A 347 -10.63 5.66 -27.67
N GLY A 348 -11.39 5.27 -28.67
CA GLY A 348 -11.13 4.07 -29.48
C GLY A 348 -11.70 2.78 -28.90
N LEU A 349 -12.31 2.81 -27.69
CA LEU A 349 -12.96 1.65 -27.08
C LEU A 349 -14.43 1.99 -26.76
N ASP A 350 -15.32 1.04 -27.04
CA ASP A 350 -16.73 1.18 -26.73
C ASP A 350 -16.96 1.15 -25.20
N PRO A 351 -17.98 1.85 -24.67
CA PRO A 351 -18.37 1.72 -23.28
C PRO A 351 -18.76 0.27 -22.96
N GLY A 352 -18.37 -0.23 -21.77
CA GLY A 352 -18.66 -1.62 -21.40
C GLY A 352 -17.68 -2.22 -20.42
N THR A 353 -17.76 -3.54 -20.27
CA THR A 353 -16.89 -4.32 -19.41
C THR A 353 -15.79 -5.02 -20.21
N TYR A 354 -14.59 -5.04 -19.64
CA TYR A 354 -13.40 -5.60 -20.27
C TYR A 354 -12.57 -6.41 -19.27
N ARG A 355 -11.80 -7.37 -19.80
CA ARG A 355 -10.78 -8.11 -19.04
C ARG A 355 -9.39 -7.80 -19.60
N VAL A 356 -8.44 -7.68 -18.70
CA VAL A 356 -7.02 -7.48 -19.03
C VAL A 356 -6.29 -8.81 -18.86
N ASP A 357 -5.69 -9.32 -19.93
CA ASP A 357 -4.88 -10.55 -19.94
C ASP A 357 -3.50 -10.24 -20.57
N GLY A 358 -2.48 -10.06 -19.75
CA GLY A 358 -1.18 -9.57 -20.22
C GLY A 358 -1.36 -8.26 -20.99
N ASP A 359 -0.96 -8.22 -22.25
CA ASP A 359 -1.07 -7.03 -23.12
C ASP A 359 -2.45 -6.85 -23.76
N ARG A 360 -3.35 -7.81 -23.61
CA ARG A 360 -4.66 -7.77 -24.26
C ARG A 360 -5.70 -7.16 -23.34
N ILE A 361 -6.49 -6.25 -23.90
CA ILE A 361 -7.71 -5.71 -23.31
C ILE A 361 -8.88 -6.27 -24.13
N THR A 362 -9.58 -7.26 -23.56
CA THR A 362 -10.62 -8.04 -24.27
C THR A 362 -11.98 -7.60 -23.80
N PRO A 363 -12.90 -7.22 -24.70
CA PRO A 363 -14.27 -6.89 -24.32
C PRO A 363 -15.00 -8.12 -23.78
N ILE A 364 -15.73 -7.96 -22.68
CA ILE A 364 -16.65 -8.95 -22.12
C ILE A 364 -18.05 -8.64 -22.63
N GLN A 365 -18.51 -7.40 -22.46
CA GLN A 365 -19.84 -6.97 -22.89
C GLN A 365 -19.83 -5.47 -23.21
N SER A 366 -20.42 -5.12 -24.36
CA SER A 366 -20.71 -3.71 -24.69
C SER A 366 -21.97 -3.25 -23.98
N TRP A 367 -21.96 -2.02 -23.53
CA TRP A 367 -23.07 -1.39 -22.81
C TRP A 367 -23.38 -0.02 -23.40
N PRO A 368 -24.64 0.43 -23.37
CA PRO A 368 -24.92 1.85 -23.53
C PRO A 368 -24.14 2.66 -22.46
N GLU A 369 -23.58 3.81 -22.83
CA GLU A 369 -22.76 4.62 -21.89
C GLU A 369 -23.52 4.96 -20.59
N ALA A 370 -24.79 5.30 -20.67
CA ALA A 370 -25.60 5.61 -19.51
C ALA A 370 -25.73 4.42 -18.54
N ASP A 371 -25.85 3.20 -19.09
CA ASP A 371 -26.08 2.00 -18.30
C ASP A 371 -24.79 1.55 -17.59
N ILE A 372 -23.62 1.57 -18.27
CA ILE A 372 -22.35 1.24 -17.63
C ILE A 372 -21.97 2.26 -16.55
N ARG A 373 -22.30 3.55 -16.75
CA ARG A 373 -22.11 4.59 -15.72
C ARG A 373 -23.01 4.35 -14.50
N ALA A 374 -24.27 3.95 -14.72
CA ALA A 374 -25.18 3.59 -13.63
C ALA A 374 -24.67 2.37 -12.84
N ALA A 375 -24.25 1.31 -13.55
CA ALA A 375 -23.66 0.13 -12.93
C ALA A 375 -22.38 0.47 -12.14
N ALA A 376 -21.49 1.33 -12.66
CA ALA A 376 -20.31 1.79 -11.98
C ALA A 376 -20.64 2.53 -10.67
N MET A 377 -21.71 3.33 -10.65
CA MET A 377 -22.19 4.01 -9.43
C MET A 377 -22.71 2.98 -8.40
N GLU A 378 -23.53 2.02 -8.84
CA GLU A 378 -24.13 1.02 -7.96
C GLU A 378 -23.06 0.16 -7.28
N MET A 379 -22.14 -0.45 -8.04
CA MET A 379 -21.07 -1.28 -7.48
C MET A 379 -20.19 -0.54 -6.46
N SER A 380 -20.08 0.78 -6.53
CA SER A 380 -19.21 1.60 -5.69
C SER A 380 -19.94 2.26 -4.51
N LEU A 381 -20.91 1.62 -3.89
CA LEU A 381 -21.73 2.17 -2.79
C LEU A 381 -22.49 3.44 -3.22
N VAL A 382 -23.03 3.46 -4.41
CA VAL A 382 -23.81 4.57 -4.97
C VAL A 382 -23.01 5.88 -5.00
N GLN A 383 -21.73 5.81 -5.38
CA GLN A 383 -20.88 6.99 -5.50
C GLN A 383 -20.88 7.53 -6.93
N GLU A 384 -21.44 8.72 -7.15
CA GLU A 384 -21.49 9.39 -8.47
C GLU A 384 -20.11 9.49 -9.14
N LEU A 385 -19.05 9.61 -8.34
CA LEU A 385 -17.71 9.77 -8.89
C LEU A 385 -17.23 8.55 -9.69
N ALA A 386 -17.75 7.33 -9.45
CA ALA A 386 -17.45 6.17 -10.26
C ALA A 386 -18.16 6.23 -11.64
N ALA A 387 -19.38 6.76 -11.68
CA ALA A 387 -20.09 7.05 -12.93
C ALA A 387 -19.41 8.15 -13.74
N ASP A 388 -18.90 9.20 -13.07
CA ASP A 388 -18.25 10.34 -13.71
C ASP A 388 -16.84 10.04 -14.21
N ALA A 389 -16.18 9.01 -13.68
CA ALA A 389 -14.86 8.57 -14.09
C ALA A 389 -14.84 8.10 -15.55
N ALA A 390 -13.67 8.13 -16.19
CA ALA A 390 -13.49 7.56 -17.52
C ALA A 390 -13.44 6.03 -17.47
N MET A 391 -12.89 5.48 -16.40
CA MET A 391 -12.87 4.03 -16.15
C MET A 391 -12.87 3.71 -14.66
N ASN A 392 -13.33 2.50 -14.32
CA ASN A 392 -13.17 1.89 -13.01
C ASN A 392 -12.35 0.60 -13.18
N VAL A 393 -11.28 0.48 -12.40
CA VAL A 393 -10.37 -0.67 -12.42
C VAL A 393 -10.69 -1.55 -11.22
N CYS A 394 -11.13 -2.78 -11.50
CA CYS A 394 -11.50 -3.78 -10.51
C CYS A 394 -10.43 -4.87 -10.45
N PHE A 395 -9.82 -5.06 -9.31
CA PHE A 395 -8.88 -6.14 -9.04
C PHE A 395 -9.62 -7.27 -8.35
N LEU A 396 -9.77 -8.39 -9.03
CA LEU A 396 -10.56 -9.53 -8.60
C LEU A 396 -9.65 -10.73 -8.33
N THR A 397 -9.99 -11.53 -7.34
CA THR A 397 -9.22 -12.71 -6.95
C THR A 397 -10.18 -13.89 -6.73
N ASP A 398 -9.87 -15.02 -7.36
CA ASP A 398 -10.43 -16.30 -6.97
C ASP A 398 -9.87 -16.68 -5.59
N LEU A 399 -10.61 -16.33 -4.54
CA LEU A 399 -10.17 -16.53 -3.16
C LEU A 399 -10.09 -18.00 -2.79
N ASP A 400 -10.99 -18.84 -3.26
CA ASP A 400 -10.98 -20.27 -2.98
C ASP A 400 -9.66 -20.88 -3.48
N SER A 401 -9.29 -20.60 -4.73
CA SER A 401 -8.02 -21.04 -5.28
C SER A 401 -6.80 -20.51 -4.52
N VAL A 402 -6.84 -19.27 -4.03
CA VAL A 402 -5.76 -18.68 -3.24
C VAL A 402 -5.67 -19.32 -1.87
N LEU A 403 -6.79 -19.52 -1.18
CA LEU A 403 -6.84 -20.12 0.16
C LEU A 403 -6.46 -21.60 0.13
N ASP A 404 -6.91 -22.35 -0.88
CA ASP A 404 -6.56 -23.77 -1.06
C ASP A 404 -5.05 -23.96 -1.21
N ARG A 405 -4.38 -23.05 -1.90
CA ARG A 405 -2.94 -23.13 -2.17
C ARG A 405 -2.07 -22.52 -1.08
N MET A 406 -2.44 -21.33 -0.60
CA MET A 406 -1.61 -20.50 0.28
C MET A 406 -2.14 -20.45 1.73
N GLY A 407 -3.22 -21.19 2.03
CA GLY A 407 -3.91 -21.10 3.32
C GLY A 407 -4.46 -19.68 3.57
N ASP A 408 -4.93 -19.45 4.79
CA ASP A 408 -5.57 -18.18 5.18
C ASP A 408 -4.66 -16.95 5.00
N ARG A 409 -3.32 -17.13 5.07
CA ARG A 409 -2.35 -16.06 4.78
C ARG A 409 -2.46 -15.54 3.35
N GLY A 410 -2.89 -16.35 2.40
CA GLY A 410 -3.14 -15.98 1.01
C GLY A 410 -4.12 -14.82 0.86
N TRP A 411 -5.11 -14.72 1.74
CA TRP A 411 -6.04 -13.60 1.79
C TRP A 411 -5.31 -12.25 1.97
N ARG A 412 -4.30 -12.19 2.87
CA ARG A 412 -3.49 -10.97 3.06
C ARG A 412 -2.71 -10.63 1.80
N ALA A 413 -2.11 -11.63 1.16
CA ALA A 413 -1.29 -11.45 -0.05
C ALA A 413 -2.14 -10.92 -1.22
N ALA A 414 -3.35 -11.48 -1.44
CA ALA A 414 -4.27 -11.04 -2.49
C ALA A 414 -4.67 -9.57 -2.34
N HIS A 415 -5.11 -9.17 -1.14
CA HIS A 415 -5.50 -7.79 -0.86
C HIS A 415 -4.32 -6.81 -0.97
N MET A 416 -3.12 -7.23 -0.51
CA MET A 416 -1.91 -6.42 -0.58
C MET A 416 -1.47 -6.20 -2.03
N GLY A 417 -1.45 -7.26 -2.85
CA GLY A 417 -1.05 -7.18 -4.26
C GLY A 417 -1.96 -6.26 -5.08
N ALA A 418 -3.27 -6.41 -4.93
CA ALA A 418 -4.24 -5.54 -5.56
C ALA A 418 -4.09 -4.07 -5.14
N ALA A 419 -3.82 -3.82 -3.87
CA ALA A 419 -3.64 -2.47 -3.36
C ALA A 419 -2.30 -1.83 -3.78
N ILE A 420 -1.23 -2.61 -3.95
CA ILE A 420 0.02 -2.11 -4.54
C ILE A 420 -0.25 -1.64 -5.98
N ALA A 421 -0.97 -2.44 -6.78
CA ALA A 421 -1.38 -2.06 -8.13
C ALA A 421 -2.26 -0.80 -8.13
N GLY A 422 -3.23 -0.72 -7.21
CA GLY A 422 -4.07 0.47 -7.02
C GLY A 422 -3.29 1.72 -6.63
N GLY A 423 -2.29 1.59 -5.75
CA GLY A 423 -1.41 2.69 -5.35
C GLY A 423 -0.55 3.21 -6.50
N ARG A 424 0.04 2.31 -7.28
CA ARG A 424 0.77 2.65 -8.52
C ARG A 424 -0.13 3.38 -9.52
N LEU A 425 -1.36 2.87 -9.71
CA LEU A 425 -2.36 3.47 -10.58
C LEU A 425 -2.69 4.92 -10.18
N GLU A 426 -2.84 5.20 -8.88
CA GLU A 426 -3.16 6.54 -8.40
C GLU A 426 -2.01 7.55 -8.64
N VAL A 427 -0.76 7.14 -8.47
CA VAL A 427 0.41 8.00 -8.74
C VAL A 427 0.64 8.15 -10.24
N ALA A 428 0.49 7.07 -11.01
CA ALA A 428 0.58 7.11 -12.47
C ALA A 428 -0.48 8.03 -13.08
N ALA A 429 -1.73 7.99 -12.57
CA ALA A 429 -2.79 8.90 -13.02
C ALA A 429 -2.37 10.37 -12.82
N GLN A 430 -1.80 10.72 -11.66
CA GLN A 430 -1.28 12.05 -11.41
C GLN A 430 -0.15 12.42 -12.39
N ALA A 431 0.76 11.51 -12.67
CA ALA A 431 1.86 11.73 -13.60
C ALA A 431 1.38 11.99 -15.04
N LEU A 432 0.29 11.36 -15.43
CA LEU A 432 -0.34 11.50 -16.75
C LEU A 432 -1.36 12.66 -16.85
N GLY A 433 -1.42 13.53 -15.82
CA GLY A 433 -2.37 14.64 -15.78
C GLY A 433 -3.83 14.23 -15.53
N LEU A 434 -4.04 13.01 -15.08
CA LEU A 434 -5.33 12.44 -14.71
C LEU A 434 -5.54 12.50 -13.19
N GLY A 435 -6.72 12.10 -12.75
CA GLY A 435 -7.04 11.89 -11.35
C GLY A 435 -7.47 10.46 -11.10
N ALA A 436 -7.18 9.99 -9.87
CA ALA A 436 -7.66 8.69 -9.42
C ALA A 436 -8.10 8.74 -7.96
N THR A 437 -8.84 7.71 -7.53
CA THR A 437 -9.20 7.48 -6.14
C THR A 437 -9.62 6.03 -5.92
N GLY A 438 -9.11 5.43 -4.85
CA GLY A 438 -9.64 4.18 -4.34
C GLY A 438 -11.07 4.36 -3.81
N LEU A 439 -11.92 3.35 -4.02
CA LEU A 439 -13.32 3.34 -3.64
C LEU A 439 -13.62 2.16 -2.72
N THR A 440 -14.65 2.32 -1.89
CA THR A 440 -15.35 1.21 -1.25
C THR A 440 -16.47 0.72 -2.17
N PHE A 441 -16.87 -0.53 -2.03
CA PHE A 441 -17.71 -1.22 -3.00
C PHE A 441 -18.62 -2.26 -2.34
N PHE A 442 -19.62 -2.73 -3.11
CA PHE A 442 -20.37 -3.95 -2.86
C PHE A 442 -19.72 -5.09 -3.63
N ASP A 443 -19.26 -6.13 -2.93
CA ASP A 443 -18.55 -7.26 -3.56
C ASP A 443 -19.44 -7.98 -4.61
N ASP A 444 -20.72 -8.25 -4.27
CA ASP A 444 -21.65 -8.99 -5.12
C ASP A 444 -22.00 -8.23 -6.41
N GLU A 445 -22.23 -6.92 -6.31
CA GLU A 445 -22.55 -6.07 -7.47
C GLU A 445 -21.41 -6.05 -8.52
N VAL A 446 -20.15 -6.11 -8.03
CA VAL A 446 -19.00 -6.15 -8.94
C VAL A 446 -18.89 -7.49 -9.65
N THR A 447 -19.05 -8.59 -8.92
CA THR A 447 -18.98 -9.93 -9.55
C THR A 447 -20.11 -10.14 -10.54
N GLU A 448 -21.32 -9.65 -10.26
CA GLU A 448 -22.46 -9.67 -11.19
C GLU A 448 -22.18 -8.86 -12.45
N LEU A 449 -21.63 -7.65 -12.33
CA LEU A 449 -21.30 -6.78 -13.46
C LEU A 449 -20.36 -7.47 -14.47
N PHE A 450 -19.45 -8.29 -14.01
CA PHE A 450 -18.51 -9.01 -14.85
C PHE A 450 -18.92 -10.46 -15.17
N GLY A 451 -20.08 -10.91 -14.71
CA GLY A 451 -20.58 -12.27 -14.91
C GLY A 451 -19.74 -13.34 -14.21
N LEU A 452 -19.19 -13.02 -13.05
CA LEU A 452 -18.32 -13.89 -12.26
C LEU A 452 -19.10 -14.53 -11.09
N ASP A 453 -18.58 -15.66 -10.58
CA ASP A 453 -19.16 -16.34 -9.43
C ASP A 453 -18.79 -15.61 -8.13
N ALA A 454 -19.78 -14.97 -7.49
CA ALA A 454 -19.61 -14.25 -6.24
C ALA A 454 -19.25 -15.16 -5.04
N THR A 455 -19.42 -16.49 -5.16
CA THR A 455 -19.09 -17.42 -4.07
C THR A 455 -17.59 -17.71 -3.97
N SER A 456 -16.87 -17.65 -5.08
CA SER A 456 -15.43 -17.93 -5.16
C SER A 456 -14.58 -16.70 -5.46
N THR A 457 -15.17 -15.69 -6.13
CA THR A 457 -14.44 -14.49 -6.57
C THR A 457 -14.74 -13.30 -5.65
N ALA A 458 -13.70 -12.63 -5.18
CA ALA A 458 -13.84 -11.42 -4.41
C ALA A 458 -13.14 -10.24 -5.08
N LEU A 459 -13.75 -9.05 -4.95
CA LEU A 459 -13.08 -7.80 -5.29
C LEU A 459 -12.08 -7.44 -4.20
N THR A 460 -10.80 -7.40 -4.55
CA THR A 460 -9.72 -7.11 -3.63
C THR A 460 -9.36 -5.63 -3.58
N TYR A 461 -9.55 -4.87 -4.69
CA TYR A 461 -9.40 -3.42 -4.72
C TYR A 461 -10.19 -2.80 -5.89
N LEU A 462 -10.66 -1.55 -5.72
CA LEU A 462 -11.36 -0.77 -6.74
C LEU A 462 -10.78 0.65 -6.81
N ALA A 463 -10.49 1.10 -8.02
CA ALA A 463 -10.07 2.48 -8.27
C ALA A 463 -10.83 3.09 -9.45
N ALA A 464 -11.31 4.31 -9.28
CA ALA A 464 -11.85 5.15 -10.35
C ALA A 464 -10.78 6.08 -10.89
N VAL A 465 -10.67 6.20 -12.22
CA VAL A 465 -9.70 7.03 -12.92
C VAL A 465 -10.37 7.85 -14.02
N GLY A 466 -9.95 9.09 -14.17
CA GLY A 466 -10.50 9.97 -15.22
C GLY A 466 -9.90 11.37 -15.20
N VAL A 467 -10.43 12.24 -16.02
CA VAL A 467 -10.02 13.64 -16.08
C VAL A 467 -10.60 14.39 -14.87
N PRO A 468 -9.77 15.03 -14.03
CA PRO A 468 -10.28 15.77 -12.87
C PRO A 468 -11.15 16.94 -13.30
N ALA A 469 -12.32 17.13 -12.70
CA ALA A 469 -13.12 18.32 -12.93
C ALA A 469 -12.43 19.55 -12.32
N ARG A 470 -12.33 20.63 -13.10
CA ARG A 470 -11.82 21.90 -12.60
C ARG A 470 -12.78 22.42 -11.52
N ARG A 471 -12.25 22.84 -10.38
CA ARG A 471 -13.07 23.55 -9.39
C ARG A 471 -13.61 24.82 -10.05
N PRO A 472 -14.93 25.11 -9.95
CA PRO A 472 -15.40 26.43 -10.33
C PRO A 472 -14.62 27.46 -9.49
N VAL A 473 -14.02 28.45 -10.16
CA VAL A 473 -13.44 29.60 -9.48
C VAL A 473 -14.59 30.25 -8.73
N ARG A 474 -14.57 30.22 -7.41
CA ARG A 474 -15.49 31.07 -6.63
C ARG A 474 -15.08 32.51 -6.89
N ILE A 475 -15.89 33.20 -7.73
CA ILE A 475 -15.83 34.63 -7.91
C ILE A 475 -16.30 35.29 -6.62
#